data_70188599d1997ff2352b5ac8c7d4e1d7
#
_entry.id   70188599d1997ff2352b5ac8c7d4e1d7
#
_cell.length_a   1.000
_cell.length_b   1.000
_cell.length_c   1.000
_cell.angle_alpha   90.00
_cell.angle_beta   90.00
_cell.angle_gamma   90.00
#
_symmetry.space_group_name_H-M   'P 1'
#
loop_
_entity.id
_entity.type
_entity.pdbx_description
1 polymer ?
#
loop_
_entity_poly.entity_id
_entity_poly.type
_entity_poly.pdbx_seq_one_letter_code
_entity_poly.pdbx_strand_id
1 'polypeptide(L)'
;MQVISFFSAKGGTGKSTFNMLLASYLKYVLGKRVMVLDLDAPGYNLSSTREREADGMLQENPSFDANSLYPIRKIEDLTRSHIKVEIADLRNLEEDYDYVVIDCPGSLVQTDASFQMLAAGVFTLIVIPMDIDGMGIASSYSLGEVCKSLGQPFLLFFNKVYWQEKKELYAQFESFFADGGMRVSSHRVKNSVKLRRDADGTAAYMRSSVCFPMKEIKATVPEIIELFEEVLAYAGRRDTG
;
A
#
# COMPACT_ATOMS: atom_id res chain seq x y z
N MET A 1 8.58 -3.68 15.08
CA MET A 1 8.37 -3.61 13.60
C MET A 1 6.90 -3.37 13.31
N GLN A 2 6.57 -2.52 12.31
CA GLN A 2 5.19 -2.30 11.88
C GLN A 2 4.93 -2.95 10.52
N VAL A 3 3.79 -3.63 10.36
CA VAL A 3 3.39 -4.28 9.10
C VAL A 3 2.19 -3.53 8.52
N ILE A 4 2.37 -2.91 7.36
CA ILE A 4 1.36 -2.07 6.71
C ILE A 4 1.07 -2.59 5.30
N SER A 5 -0.20 -2.56 4.90
CA SER A 5 -0.60 -2.89 3.53
C SER A 5 -1.68 -1.93 3.04
N PHE A 6 -1.50 -1.38 1.85
CA PHE A 6 -2.63 -0.86 1.08
C PHE A 6 -3.31 -2.04 0.40
N PHE A 7 -4.53 -2.34 0.83
CA PHE A 7 -5.25 -3.53 0.42
C PHE A 7 -6.67 -3.22 -0.05
N SER A 8 -7.12 -3.88 -1.08
CA SER A 8 -8.48 -3.77 -1.62
C SER A 8 -8.87 -5.04 -2.34
N ALA A 9 -10.09 -5.49 -2.16
CA ALA A 9 -10.65 -6.63 -2.89
C ALA A 9 -10.97 -6.32 -4.37
N LYS A 10 -10.94 -5.03 -4.76
CA LYS A 10 -11.16 -4.59 -6.14
C LYS A 10 -9.83 -4.36 -6.85
N GLY A 11 -9.73 -4.83 -8.10
CA GLY A 11 -8.58 -4.55 -8.96
C GLY A 11 -8.50 -3.06 -9.36
N GLY A 12 -7.28 -2.58 -9.60
CA GLY A 12 -7.05 -1.24 -10.14
C GLY A 12 -7.27 -0.07 -9.15
N THR A 13 -7.51 -0.31 -7.87
CA THR A 13 -7.71 0.76 -6.85
C THR A 13 -6.43 1.49 -6.47
N GLY A 14 -5.26 1.02 -6.90
CA GLY A 14 -3.97 1.64 -6.62
C GLY A 14 -3.14 0.97 -5.51
N LYS A 15 -3.52 -0.21 -5.02
CA LYS A 15 -2.80 -0.95 -3.97
C LYS A 15 -1.28 -0.94 -4.14
N SER A 16 -0.80 -1.59 -5.19
CA SER A 16 0.65 -1.74 -5.45
C SER A 16 1.35 -0.40 -5.63
N THR A 17 0.65 0.60 -6.21
CA THR A 17 1.18 1.97 -6.32
C THR A 17 1.43 2.58 -4.95
N PHE A 18 0.45 2.50 -4.03
CA PHE A 18 0.60 3.06 -2.69
C PHE A 18 1.57 2.26 -1.83
N ASN A 19 1.59 0.92 -1.95
CA ASN A 19 2.57 0.08 -1.25
C ASN A 19 4.00 0.45 -1.67
N MET A 20 4.25 0.61 -2.96
CA MET A 20 5.55 1.05 -3.48
C MET A 20 5.93 2.46 -2.99
N LEU A 21 5.00 3.42 -3.10
CA LEU A 21 5.25 4.79 -2.67
C LEU A 21 5.48 4.89 -1.16
N LEU A 22 4.72 4.14 -0.34
CA LEU A 22 4.95 4.10 1.11
C LEU A 22 6.33 3.52 1.45
N ALA A 23 6.71 2.39 0.83
CA ALA A 23 8.03 1.81 1.05
C ALA A 23 9.15 2.78 0.66
N SER A 24 9.02 3.46 -0.48
CA SER A 24 9.97 4.47 -0.94
C SER A 24 10.00 5.70 -0.02
N TYR A 25 8.86 6.16 0.47
CA TYR A 25 8.78 7.27 1.44
C TYR A 25 9.46 6.91 2.76
N LEU A 26 9.17 5.74 3.31
CA LEU A 26 9.80 5.25 4.53
C LEU A 26 11.33 5.15 4.40
N LYS A 27 11.81 4.58 3.28
CA LYS A 27 13.24 4.38 3.06
C LYS A 27 13.97 5.68 2.75
N TYR A 28 13.52 6.40 1.72
CA TYR A 28 14.31 7.50 1.13
C TYR A 28 14.02 8.86 1.75
N VAL A 29 12.87 9.03 2.41
CA VAL A 29 12.52 10.30 3.09
C VAL A 29 12.73 10.19 4.60
N LEU A 30 12.26 9.09 5.20
CA LEU A 30 12.33 8.92 6.66
C LEU A 30 13.53 8.11 7.14
N GLY A 31 14.35 7.56 6.24
CA GLY A 31 15.57 6.80 6.57
C GLY A 31 15.30 5.50 7.34
N LYS A 32 14.11 4.90 7.19
CA LYS A 32 13.72 3.68 7.90
C LYS A 32 14.27 2.42 7.24
N ARG A 33 14.45 1.37 8.04
CA ARG A 33 14.74 0.03 7.54
C ARG A 33 13.44 -0.60 7.07
N VAL A 34 13.32 -0.84 5.78
CA VAL A 34 12.07 -1.27 5.13
C VAL A 34 12.30 -2.55 4.34
N MET A 35 11.34 -3.47 4.42
CA MET A 35 11.21 -4.64 3.56
C MET A 35 9.85 -4.63 2.88
N VAL A 36 9.78 -5.13 1.66
CA VAL A 36 8.52 -5.36 0.95
C VAL A 36 8.34 -6.86 0.71
N LEU A 37 7.14 -7.38 0.99
CA LEU A 37 6.69 -8.69 0.55
C LEU A 37 5.69 -8.54 -0.59
N ASP A 38 6.02 -9.13 -1.74
CA ASP A 38 5.18 -9.08 -2.94
C ASP A 38 4.48 -10.44 -3.13
N LEU A 39 3.17 -10.46 -2.83
CA LEU A 39 2.30 -11.65 -2.95
C LEU A 39 1.34 -11.53 -4.15
N ASP A 40 1.40 -10.46 -4.94
CA ASP A 40 0.43 -10.21 -6.03
C ASP A 40 0.76 -11.01 -7.28
N ALA A 41 0.76 -12.35 -7.12
CA ALA A 41 0.96 -13.31 -8.22
C ALA A 41 -0.22 -13.27 -9.21
N PRO A 42 0.02 -13.54 -10.50
CA PRO A 42 1.32 -13.82 -11.15
C PRO A 42 2.06 -12.54 -11.60
N GLY A 43 1.47 -11.35 -11.37
CA GLY A 43 1.99 -10.09 -11.90
C GLY A 43 3.22 -9.58 -11.19
N TYR A 44 3.31 -9.76 -9.86
CA TYR A 44 4.38 -9.24 -9.01
C TYR A 44 4.80 -7.82 -9.40
N ASN A 45 3.83 -6.92 -9.39
CA ASN A 45 3.99 -5.57 -9.96
C ASN A 45 5.10 -4.75 -9.28
N LEU A 46 5.29 -4.91 -7.96
CA LEU A 46 6.34 -4.21 -7.24
C LEU A 46 7.72 -4.75 -7.62
N SER A 47 7.87 -6.07 -7.60
CA SER A 47 9.11 -6.75 -7.95
C SER A 47 9.53 -6.47 -9.39
N SER A 48 8.61 -6.61 -10.34
CA SER A 48 8.88 -6.35 -11.76
C SER A 48 9.24 -4.89 -12.04
N THR A 49 8.61 -3.95 -11.32
CA THR A 49 8.97 -2.53 -11.43
C THR A 49 10.38 -2.29 -10.89
N ARG A 50 10.72 -2.87 -9.73
CA ARG A 50 12.05 -2.76 -9.12
C ARG A 50 13.14 -3.31 -10.05
N GLU A 51 12.94 -4.48 -10.62
CA GLU A 51 13.90 -5.11 -11.54
C GLU A 51 14.18 -4.18 -12.72
N ARG A 52 13.14 -3.69 -13.39
CA ARG A 52 13.28 -2.76 -14.52
C ARG A 52 13.98 -1.45 -14.15
N GLU A 53 13.63 -0.86 -13.00
CA GLU A 53 14.24 0.40 -12.56
C GLU A 53 15.69 0.22 -12.14
N ALA A 54 16.03 -0.86 -11.45
CA ALA A 54 17.40 -1.17 -11.04
C ALA A 54 18.30 -1.45 -12.25
N ASP A 55 17.80 -2.19 -13.25
CA ASP A 55 18.50 -2.43 -14.51
C ASP A 55 18.77 -1.11 -15.26
N GLY A 56 17.79 -0.22 -15.32
CA GLY A 56 17.97 1.11 -15.90
C GLY A 56 19.05 1.93 -15.19
N MET A 57 19.04 1.93 -13.84
CA MET A 57 20.06 2.62 -13.04
C MET A 57 21.46 2.05 -13.27
N LEU A 58 21.59 0.72 -13.39
CA LEU A 58 22.88 0.06 -13.68
C LEU A 58 23.38 0.37 -15.10
N GLN A 59 22.48 0.50 -16.08
CA GLN A 59 22.86 0.89 -17.43
C GLN A 59 23.36 2.35 -17.49
N GLU A 60 22.73 3.25 -16.75
CA GLU A 60 23.14 4.66 -16.68
C GLU A 60 24.39 4.86 -15.81
N ASN A 61 24.51 4.10 -14.73
CA ASN A 61 25.63 4.16 -13.81
C ASN A 61 26.07 2.74 -13.38
N PRO A 62 27.08 2.17 -14.03
CA PRO A 62 27.59 0.83 -13.68
C PRO A 62 28.12 0.66 -12.24
N SER A 63 28.36 1.78 -11.55
CA SER A 63 28.77 1.79 -10.13
C SER A 63 27.59 1.90 -9.16
N PHE A 64 26.35 1.84 -9.66
CA PHE A 64 25.17 1.89 -8.82
C PHE A 64 25.12 0.68 -7.87
N ASP A 65 25.01 0.95 -6.57
CA ASP A 65 24.87 -0.11 -5.56
C ASP A 65 23.39 -0.49 -5.37
N ALA A 66 22.99 -1.57 -6.01
CA ALA A 66 21.63 -2.12 -5.86
C ALA A 66 21.32 -2.58 -4.42
N ASN A 67 22.33 -2.86 -3.57
CA ASN A 67 22.11 -3.22 -2.17
C ASN A 67 21.72 -2.03 -1.31
N SER A 68 21.88 -0.81 -1.80
CA SER A 68 21.38 0.42 -1.14
C SER A 68 19.85 0.52 -1.13
N LEU A 69 19.19 -0.22 -2.02
CA LEU A 69 17.73 -0.25 -2.14
C LEU A 69 17.11 -1.08 -1.00
N TYR A 70 15.85 -0.78 -0.64
CA TYR A 70 15.12 -1.68 0.26
C TYR A 70 14.82 -3.01 -0.45
N PRO A 71 14.92 -4.17 0.24
CA PRO A 71 14.65 -5.47 -0.36
C PRO A 71 13.16 -5.63 -0.70
N ILE A 72 12.88 -6.28 -1.83
CA ILE A 72 11.57 -6.79 -2.20
C ILE A 72 11.69 -8.30 -2.34
N ARG A 73 10.92 -9.03 -1.53
CA ARG A 73 10.87 -10.49 -1.55
C ARG A 73 9.58 -10.95 -2.20
N LYS A 74 9.69 -11.69 -3.30
CA LYS A 74 8.54 -12.36 -3.95
C LYS A 74 8.16 -13.59 -3.14
N ILE A 75 6.88 -13.79 -2.91
CA ILE A 75 6.33 -15.00 -2.31
C ILE A 75 5.61 -15.78 -3.41
N GLU A 76 6.28 -16.77 -3.98
CA GLU A 76 5.77 -17.52 -5.14
C GLU A 76 4.82 -18.64 -4.73
N ASP A 77 5.06 -19.29 -3.59
CA ASP A 77 4.17 -20.31 -3.03
C ASP A 77 3.14 -19.69 -2.10
N LEU A 78 1.92 -19.49 -2.62
CA LEU A 78 0.79 -18.95 -1.86
C LEU A 78 -0.08 -20.04 -1.20
N THR A 79 0.43 -21.28 -1.09
CA THR A 79 -0.26 -22.34 -0.36
C THR A 79 -0.41 -21.98 1.13
N ARG A 80 -1.47 -22.51 1.75
CA ARG A 80 -1.76 -22.25 3.15
C ARG A 80 -0.61 -22.66 4.10
N SER A 81 0.10 -23.73 3.78
CA SER A 81 1.25 -24.19 4.58
C SER A 81 2.42 -23.22 4.49
N HIS A 82 2.72 -22.73 3.28
CA HIS A 82 3.81 -21.80 3.08
C HIS A 82 3.52 -20.42 3.68
N ILE A 83 2.31 -19.90 3.49
CA ILE A 83 1.91 -18.62 4.11
C ILE A 83 1.98 -18.66 5.64
N LYS A 84 1.72 -19.80 6.28
CA LYS A 84 1.93 -19.95 7.73
C LYS A 84 3.40 -19.82 8.12
N VAL A 85 4.32 -20.34 7.29
CA VAL A 85 5.76 -20.20 7.51
C VAL A 85 6.16 -18.74 7.34
N GLU A 86 5.70 -18.05 6.27
CA GLU A 86 5.97 -16.65 6.05
C GLU A 86 5.48 -15.76 7.22
N ILE A 87 4.29 -16.05 7.77
CA ILE A 87 3.74 -15.35 8.94
C ILE A 87 4.64 -15.56 10.17
N ALA A 88 5.15 -16.76 10.37
CA ALA A 88 6.07 -17.04 11.48
C ALA A 88 7.41 -16.32 11.29
N ASP A 89 7.93 -16.31 10.06
CA ASP A 89 9.20 -15.66 9.72
C ASP A 89 9.14 -14.13 9.86
N LEU A 90 7.96 -13.51 9.65
CA LEU A 90 7.79 -12.07 9.87
C LEU A 90 8.20 -11.64 11.29
N ARG A 91 7.96 -12.48 12.29
CA ARG A 91 8.36 -12.19 13.68
C ARG A 91 9.87 -12.12 13.87
N ASN A 92 10.61 -12.86 13.05
CA ASN A 92 12.08 -12.89 13.10
C ASN A 92 12.70 -11.65 12.43
N LEU A 93 11.92 -10.87 11.69
CA LEU A 93 12.38 -9.64 11.02
C LEU A 93 12.34 -8.38 11.90
N GLU A 94 11.84 -8.48 13.13
CA GLU A 94 11.67 -7.30 14.01
C GLU A 94 12.98 -6.60 14.35
N GLU A 95 14.09 -7.34 14.42
CA GLU A 95 15.41 -6.75 14.70
C GLU A 95 16.03 -6.08 13.46
N ASP A 96 15.66 -6.53 12.26
CA ASP A 96 16.25 -6.08 11.00
C ASP A 96 15.50 -4.91 10.38
N TYR A 97 14.16 -4.85 10.56
CA TYR A 97 13.30 -3.89 9.87
C TYR A 97 12.39 -3.12 10.84
N ASP A 98 12.25 -1.83 10.56
CA ASP A 98 11.28 -0.96 11.26
C ASP A 98 9.87 -1.15 10.68
N TYR A 99 9.81 -1.40 9.35
CA TYR A 99 8.56 -1.57 8.60
C TYR A 99 8.65 -2.72 7.61
N VAL A 100 7.55 -3.47 7.50
CA VAL A 100 7.28 -4.39 6.41
C VAL A 100 6.04 -3.91 5.66
N VAL A 101 6.16 -3.69 4.36
CA VAL A 101 5.03 -3.36 3.48
C VAL A 101 4.66 -4.61 2.70
N ILE A 102 3.38 -5.01 2.74
CA ILE A 102 2.91 -6.24 2.08
C ILE A 102 1.99 -5.87 0.92
N ASP A 103 2.36 -6.27 -0.30
CA ASP A 103 1.48 -6.15 -1.47
C ASP A 103 0.72 -7.44 -1.69
N CYS A 104 -0.58 -7.40 -1.43
CA CYS A 104 -1.47 -8.55 -1.49
C CYS A 104 -2.27 -8.59 -2.79
N PRO A 105 -2.59 -9.79 -3.33
CA PRO A 105 -3.54 -9.92 -4.42
C PRO A 105 -4.90 -9.34 -4.05
N GLY A 106 -5.61 -8.81 -5.05
CA GLY A 106 -6.92 -8.18 -4.88
C GLY A 106 -8.06 -9.18 -4.75
N SER A 107 -7.95 -10.13 -3.80
CA SER A 107 -8.97 -11.15 -3.55
C SER A 107 -9.18 -11.35 -2.05
N LEU A 108 -10.42 -11.72 -1.66
CA LEU A 108 -10.82 -12.02 -0.28
C LEU A 108 -11.42 -13.42 -0.12
N VAL A 109 -11.06 -14.33 -1.01
CA VAL A 109 -11.49 -15.72 -0.84
C VAL A 109 -10.76 -16.31 0.37
N GLN A 110 -11.48 -17.02 1.24
CA GLN A 110 -10.94 -17.56 2.51
C GLN A 110 -9.70 -18.47 2.33
N THR A 111 -9.50 -19.01 1.14
CA THR A 111 -8.32 -19.83 0.81
C THR A 111 -7.11 -18.99 0.39
N ASP A 112 -7.29 -17.70 0.16
CA ASP A 112 -6.24 -16.85 -0.39
C ASP A 112 -5.23 -16.42 0.70
N ALA A 113 -4.00 -16.17 0.27
CA ALA A 113 -2.91 -15.70 1.11
C ALA A 113 -3.28 -14.42 1.88
N SER A 114 -3.93 -13.47 1.20
CA SER A 114 -4.39 -12.21 1.80
C SER A 114 -5.32 -12.42 2.98
N PHE A 115 -6.31 -13.30 2.84
CA PHE A 115 -7.25 -13.62 3.92
C PHE A 115 -6.56 -14.34 5.07
N GLN A 116 -5.62 -15.23 4.78
CA GLN A 116 -4.87 -15.94 5.81
C GLN A 116 -4.01 -14.99 6.65
N MET A 117 -3.35 -14.03 6.01
CA MET A 117 -2.60 -12.99 6.72
C MET A 117 -3.49 -12.08 7.54
N LEU A 118 -4.66 -11.68 7.02
CA LEU A 118 -5.67 -10.93 7.77
C LEU A 118 -6.14 -11.70 9.01
N ALA A 119 -6.53 -12.96 8.84
CA ALA A 119 -7.03 -13.79 9.92
C ALA A 119 -5.96 -14.12 10.99
N ALA A 120 -4.69 -14.08 10.60
CA ALA A 120 -3.57 -14.25 11.54
C ALA A 120 -3.20 -12.96 12.29
N GLY A 121 -3.85 -11.83 12.00
CA GLY A 121 -3.57 -10.55 12.67
C GLY A 121 -2.17 -10.01 12.40
N VAL A 122 -1.61 -10.28 11.21
CA VAL A 122 -0.24 -9.90 10.83
C VAL A 122 -0.07 -8.39 10.72
N PHE A 123 -1.12 -7.70 10.26
CA PHE A 123 -1.00 -6.28 9.94
C PHE A 123 -1.16 -5.38 11.16
N THR A 124 -0.24 -4.45 11.34
CA THR A 124 -0.42 -3.33 12.26
C THR A 124 -1.53 -2.40 11.76
N LEU A 125 -1.60 -2.20 10.44
CA LEU A 125 -2.63 -1.38 9.79
C LEU A 125 -2.89 -1.82 8.35
N ILE A 126 -4.16 -1.95 8.00
CA ILE A 126 -4.65 -2.05 6.63
C ILE A 126 -5.13 -0.67 6.17
N VAL A 127 -4.69 -0.21 5.01
CA VAL A 127 -5.16 1.03 4.39
C VAL A 127 -5.97 0.68 3.14
N ILE A 128 -7.23 1.08 3.09
CA ILE A 128 -8.19 0.66 2.07
C ILE A 128 -8.44 1.81 1.09
N PRO A 129 -7.87 1.79 -0.13
CA PRO A 129 -8.18 2.75 -1.16
C PRO A 129 -9.57 2.51 -1.76
N MET A 130 -10.39 3.55 -1.80
CA MET A 130 -11.75 3.52 -2.32
C MET A 130 -11.89 4.37 -3.57
N ASP A 131 -12.47 3.82 -4.63
CA ASP A 131 -13.04 4.59 -5.74
C ASP A 131 -14.49 4.93 -5.42
N ILE A 132 -14.97 6.12 -5.80
CA ILE A 132 -16.33 6.59 -5.48
C ILE A 132 -17.43 5.89 -6.30
N ASP A 133 -17.10 4.99 -7.21
CA ASP A 133 -18.10 4.19 -7.90
C ASP A 133 -18.81 3.21 -6.95
N GLY A 134 -20.05 2.81 -7.31
CA GLY A 134 -20.86 1.96 -6.44
C GLY A 134 -20.21 0.61 -6.10
N MET A 135 -19.42 0.03 -7.02
CA MET A 135 -18.68 -1.21 -6.77
C MET A 135 -17.49 -0.98 -5.83
N GLY A 136 -16.80 0.15 -5.96
CA GLY A 136 -15.69 0.54 -5.10
C GLY A 136 -16.15 0.74 -3.65
N ILE A 137 -17.23 1.48 -3.44
CA ILE A 137 -17.82 1.71 -2.12
C ILE A 137 -18.28 0.40 -1.48
N ALA A 138 -19.07 -0.43 -2.20
CA ALA A 138 -19.56 -1.69 -1.68
C ALA A 138 -18.43 -2.67 -1.32
N SER A 139 -17.41 -2.79 -2.18
CA SER A 139 -16.24 -3.65 -1.94
C SER A 139 -15.43 -3.18 -0.74
N SER A 140 -15.23 -1.86 -0.59
CA SER A 140 -14.50 -1.29 0.55
C SER A 140 -15.26 -1.44 1.85
N TYR A 141 -16.59 -1.29 1.84
CA TYR A 141 -17.44 -1.53 3.00
C TYR A 141 -17.34 -2.99 3.45
N SER A 142 -17.49 -3.95 2.51
CA SER A 142 -17.38 -5.37 2.81
C SER A 142 -16.01 -5.74 3.39
N LEU A 143 -14.93 -5.18 2.86
CA LEU A 143 -13.59 -5.38 3.40
C LEU A 143 -13.45 -4.80 4.81
N GLY A 144 -14.01 -3.61 5.05
CA GLY A 144 -14.04 -3.00 6.39
C GLY A 144 -14.78 -3.87 7.41
N GLU A 145 -15.92 -4.48 7.03
CA GLU A 145 -16.64 -5.43 7.90
C GLU A 145 -15.80 -6.69 8.20
N VAL A 146 -15.07 -7.22 7.22
CA VAL A 146 -14.13 -8.33 7.45
C VAL A 146 -13.03 -7.91 8.43
N CYS A 147 -12.41 -6.75 8.23
CA CYS A 147 -11.40 -6.24 9.16
C CYS A 147 -11.95 -6.08 10.59
N LYS A 148 -13.15 -5.51 10.74
CA LYS A 148 -13.82 -5.39 12.04
C LYS A 148 -14.06 -6.75 12.69
N SER A 149 -14.59 -7.72 11.94
CA SER A 149 -14.88 -9.05 12.46
C SER A 149 -13.64 -9.80 12.93
N LEU A 150 -12.49 -9.51 12.34
CA LEU A 150 -11.20 -10.08 12.70
C LEU A 150 -10.43 -9.24 13.73
N GLY A 151 -10.98 -8.10 14.17
CA GLY A 151 -10.26 -7.16 15.04
C GLY A 151 -9.04 -6.51 14.38
N GLN A 152 -8.97 -6.55 13.04
CA GLN A 152 -7.85 -6.02 12.27
C GLN A 152 -7.98 -4.51 12.12
N PRO A 153 -6.96 -3.72 12.52
CA PRO A 153 -6.97 -2.27 12.32
C PRO A 153 -6.99 -1.87 10.86
N PHE A 154 -7.82 -0.90 10.52
CA PHE A 154 -7.88 -0.38 9.17
C PHE A 154 -8.24 1.10 9.11
N LEU A 155 -7.89 1.74 7.99
CA LEU A 155 -8.22 3.11 7.62
C LEU A 155 -8.66 3.14 6.16
N LEU A 156 -9.81 3.75 5.87
CA LEU A 156 -10.26 3.95 4.49
C LEU A 156 -9.83 5.33 3.98
N PHE A 157 -9.62 5.48 2.69
CA PHE A 157 -9.45 6.79 2.06
C PHE A 157 -9.96 6.81 0.62
N PHE A 158 -10.43 7.98 0.18
CA PHE A 158 -10.84 8.15 -1.21
C PHE A 158 -9.64 8.35 -2.12
N ASN A 159 -9.54 7.48 -3.12
CA ASN A 159 -8.53 7.54 -4.18
C ASN A 159 -9.18 7.91 -5.52
N LYS A 160 -8.38 8.39 -6.45
CA LYS A 160 -8.81 8.80 -7.81
C LYS A 160 -9.95 9.82 -7.81
N VAL A 161 -9.89 10.75 -6.86
CA VAL A 161 -10.88 11.83 -6.74
C VAL A 161 -10.82 12.74 -7.96
N TYR A 162 -11.97 12.98 -8.58
CA TYR A 162 -12.10 13.88 -9.71
C TYR A 162 -12.61 15.24 -9.22
N TRP A 163 -12.06 16.31 -9.78
CA TRP A 163 -12.42 17.68 -9.40
C TRP A 163 -13.87 18.05 -9.76
N GLN A 164 -14.49 17.34 -10.72
CA GLN A 164 -15.90 17.54 -11.11
C GLN A 164 -16.90 16.96 -10.12
N GLU A 165 -16.46 16.06 -9.24
CA GLU A 165 -17.35 15.40 -8.30
C GLU A 165 -17.72 16.34 -7.15
N LYS A 166 -19.01 16.33 -6.79
CA LYS A 166 -19.54 17.19 -5.73
C LYS A 166 -18.97 16.79 -4.36
N LYS A 167 -18.54 17.77 -3.58
CA LYS A 167 -18.01 17.55 -2.22
C LYS A 167 -19.02 16.87 -1.29
N GLU A 168 -20.31 17.17 -1.50
CA GLU A 168 -21.43 16.62 -0.73
C GLU A 168 -21.53 15.09 -0.88
N LEU A 169 -21.15 14.55 -2.04
CA LEU A 169 -21.16 13.11 -2.29
C LEU A 169 -20.14 12.38 -1.42
N TYR A 170 -18.93 12.96 -1.28
CA TYR A 170 -17.91 12.41 -0.38
C TYR A 170 -18.36 12.47 1.08
N ALA A 171 -18.97 13.58 1.50
CA ALA A 171 -19.48 13.73 2.86
C ALA A 171 -20.59 12.71 3.20
N GLN A 172 -21.44 12.38 2.23
CA GLN A 172 -22.45 11.33 2.38
C GLN A 172 -21.82 9.95 2.59
N PHE A 173 -20.80 9.60 1.81
CA PHE A 173 -20.09 8.33 2.00
C PHE A 173 -19.27 8.30 3.28
N GLU A 174 -18.64 9.42 3.68
CA GLU A 174 -17.96 9.50 4.97
C GLU A 174 -18.92 9.24 6.13
N SER A 175 -20.13 9.84 6.09
CA SER A 175 -21.19 9.56 7.08
C SER A 175 -21.62 8.09 7.05
N PHE A 176 -21.85 7.53 5.87
CA PHE A 176 -22.22 6.12 5.70
C PHE A 176 -21.20 5.17 6.33
N PHE A 177 -19.91 5.40 6.09
CA PHE A 177 -18.85 4.58 6.71
C PHE A 177 -18.74 4.82 8.22
N ALA A 178 -18.90 6.07 8.67
CA ALA A 178 -18.89 6.41 10.09
C ALA A 178 -20.05 5.74 10.85
N ASP A 179 -21.26 5.73 10.27
CA ASP A 179 -22.43 5.02 10.82
C ASP A 179 -22.18 3.52 10.93
N GLY A 180 -21.38 2.95 10.00
CA GLY A 180 -20.84 1.58 10.07
C GLY A 180 -19.69 1.40 11.07
N GLY A 181 -19.29 2.43 11.83
CA GLY A 181 -18.17 2.39 12.76
C GLY A 181 -16.79 2.27 12.07
N MET A 182 -16.68 2.78 10.85
CA MET A 182 -15.45 2.74 10.05
C MET A 182 -14.85 4.14 9.93
N ARG A 183 -13.54 4.22 10.10
CA ARG A 183 -12.80 5.48 9.96
C ARG A 183 -12.38 5.72 8.51
N VAL A 184 -12.72 6.90 8.00
CA VAL A 184 -12.25 7.41 6.71
C VAL A 184 -11.23 8.52 6.95
N SER A 185 -10.12 8.48 6.22
CA SER A 185 -9.12 9.56 6.20
C SER A 185 -9.73 10.86 5.67
N SER A 186 -9.31 11.98 6.24
CA SER A 186 -9.65 13.31 5.70
C SER A 186 -8.89 13.62 4.39
N HIS A 187 -7.83 12.88 4.11
CA HIS A 187 -6.99 13.07 2.92
C HIS A 187 -7.55 12.27 1.74
N ARG A 188 -7.93 13.00 0.70
CA ARG A 188 -8.50 12.46 -0.54
C ARG A 188 -7.49 12.60 -1.66
N VAL A 189 -7.04 11.51 -2.25
CA VAL A 189 -6.01 11.53 -3.29
C VAL A 189 -6.62 11.74 -4.66
N LYS A 190 -6.19 12.80 -5.33
CA LYS A 190 -6.65 13.16 -6.68
C LYS A 190 -6.31 12.09 -7.71
N ASN A 191 -7.20 11.95 -8.68
CA ASN A 191 -6.90 11.17 -9.86
C ASN A 191 -5.78 11.83 -10.68
N SER A 192 -4.64 11.16 -10.77
CA SER A 192 -3.49 11.65 -11.53
C SER A 192 -3.05 10.64 -12.58
N VAL A 193 -3.00 11.10 -13.84
CA VAL A 193 -2.46 10.32 -14.95
C VAL A 193 -1.00 9.95 -14.69
N LYS A 194 -0.24 10.83 -14.04
CA LYS A 194 1.18 10.60 -13.72
C LYS A 194 1.40 9.43 -12.75
N LEU A 195 0.42 9.13 -11.87
CA LEU A 195 0.46 7.96 -11.00
C LEU A 195 0.13 6.64 -11.73
N ARG A 196 -0.54 6.73 -12.89
CA ARG A 196 -1.01 5.55 -13.62
C ARG A 196 -0.08 5.11 -14.74
N ARG A 197 0.65 6.05 -15.34
CA ARG A 197 1.53 5.73 -16.47
C ARG A 197 2.87 5.26 -15.96
N ASP A 198 3.29 4.11 -16.48
CA ASP A 198 4.70 3.78 -16.51
C ASP A 198 5.35 4.79 -17.44
N ALA A 199 6.50 5.30 -17.06
CA ALA A 199 7.18 6.20 -17.95
C ALA A 199 7.74 5.41 -19.12
N ASP A 200 7.45 5.92 -20.27
CA ASP A 200 8.06 5.58 -21.54
C ASP A 200 9.41 6.32 -21.74
N GLY A 201 10.16 6.50 -20.65
CA GLY A 201 11.51 7.10 -20.65
C GLY A 201 11.57 8.62 -20.67
N THR A 202 10.44 9.34 -20.69
CA THR A 202 10.44 10.80 -20.87
C THR A 202 9.75 11.60 -19.76
N ALA A 203 9.03 10.95 -18.84
CA ALA A 203 8.30 11.65 -17.78
C ALA A 203 8.91 11.37 -16.40
N ALA A 204 8.96 12.42 -15.58
CA ALA A 204 9.29 12.28 -14.17
C ALA A 204 8.32 11.30 -13.50
N TYR A 205 8.86 10.23 -12.99
CA TYR A 205 8.11 9.17 -12.35
C TYR A 205 7.54 9.64 -11.02
N MET A 206 6.23 9.55 -10.87
CA MET A 206 5.62 9.70 -9.56
C MET A 206 5.53 8.37 -8.81
N ARG A 207 5.79 7.26 -9.49
CA ARG A 207 5.80 5.92 -8.92
C ARG A 207 7.17 5.29 -9.17
N SER A 208 7.97 5.18 -8.12
CA SER A 208 9.31 4.60 -8.21
C SER A 208 9.64 3.79 -6.96
N SER A 209 10.33 2.70 -7.15
CA SER A 209 10.84 1.82 -6.10
C SER A 209 12.29 2.16 -5.71
N VAL A 210 13.00 2.93 -6.52
CA VAL A 210 14.42 3.28 -6.31
C VAL A 210 14.60 4.67 -5.73
N CYS A 211 13.56 5.49 -5.71
CA CYS A 211 13.55 6.81 -5.07
C CYS A 211 12.13 7.19 -4.63
N PHE A 212 12.00 8.25 -3.83
CA PHE A 212 10.71 8.90 -3.60
C PHE A 212 10.71 10.26 -4.32
N PRO A 213 9.90 10.44 -5.36
CA PRO A 213 9.91 11.66 -6.17
C PRO A 213 9.18 12.81 -5.47
N MET A 214 9.76 13.29 -4.37
CA MET A 214 9.17 14.27 -3.45
C MET A 214 8.71 15.54 -4.16
N LYS A 215 9.50 16.06 -5.11
CA LYS A 215 9.19 17.30 -5.81
C LYS A 215 7.95 17.15 -6.69
N GLU A 216 7.87 16.05 -7.42
CA GLU A 216 6.78 15.73 -8.34
C GLU A 216 5.49 15.42 -7.57
N ILE A 217 5.59 14.69 -6.46
CA ILE A 217 4.46 14.39 -5.57
C ILE A 217 3.91 15.68 -4.96
N LYS A 218 4.75 16.53 -4.36
CA LYS A 218 4.33 17.82 -3.80
C LYS A 218 3.66 18.73 -4.83
N ALA A 219 4.14 18.72 -6.06
CA ALA A 219 3.60 19.55 -7.13
C ALA A 219 2.28 19.05 -7.71
N THR A 220 1.98 17.74 -7.61
CA THR A 220 0.85 17.13 -8.33
C THR A 220 -0.21 16.53 -7.39
N VAL A 221 0.20 15.78 -6.36
CA VAL A 221 -0.69 15.07 -5.42
C VAL A 221 -0.11 15.12 -3.99
N PRO A 222 0.04 16.32 -3.41
CA PRO A 222 0.62 16.48 -2.07
C PRO A 222 -0.14 15.69 -0.99
N GLU A 223 -1.40 15.42 -1.22
CA GLU A 223 -2.28 14.66 -0.33
C GLU A 223 -1.76 13.23 -0.04
N ILE A 224 -0.87 12.70 -0.87
CA ILE A 224 -0.20 11.40 -0.61
C ILE A 224 0.72 11.48 0.61
N ILE A 225 1.45 12.58 0.77
CA ILE A 225 2.36 12.76 1.90
C ILE A 225 1.55 12.89 3.18
N GLU A 226 0.50 13.72 3.17
CA GLU A 226 -0.40 13.91 4.30
C GLU A 226 -1.09 12.60 4.70
N LEU A 227 -1.52 11.80 3.72
CA LEU A 227 -2.08 10.46 3.95
C LEU A 227 -1.05 9.53 4.61
N PHE A 228 0.22 9.53 4.15
CA PHE A 228 1.25 8.69 4.74
C PHE A 228 1.57 9.11 6.18
N GLU A 229 1.62 10.40 6.47
CA GLU A 229 1.79 10.91 7.82
C GLU A 229 0.63 10.47 8.74
N GLU A 230 -0.63 10.53 8.26
CA GLU A 230 -1.79 10.00 9.01
C GLU A 230 -1.69 8.48 9.22
N VAL A 231 -1.34 7.72 8.19
CA VAL A 231 -1.17 6.26 8.25
C VAL A 231 -0.12 5.88 9.30
N LEU A 232 1.03 6.52 9.28
CA LEU A 232 2.11 6.25 10.22
C LEU A 232 1.76 6.66 11.66
N ALA A 233 1.10 7.80 11.83
CA ALA A 233 0.61 8.24 13.13
C ALA A 233 -0.46 7.28 13.70
N TYR A 234 -1.30 6.71 12.83
CA TYR A 234 -2.33 5.77 13.25
C TYR A 234 -1.74 4.39 13.62
N ALA A 235 -0.78 3.90 12.84
CA ALA A 235 -0.07 2.67 13.13
C ALA A 235 0.76 2.78 14.44
N GLY A 236 1.43 3.91 14.69
CA GLY A 236 2.29 4.11 15.87
C GLY A 236 1.56 4.24 17.21
N ARG A 237 0.26 4.56 17.22
CA ARG A 237 -0.51 4.71 18.49
C ARG A 237 -0.76 3.40 19.24
N ARG A 238 -0.49 2.25 18.62
CA ARG A 238 -0.74 0.93 19.21
C ARG A 238 0.46 0.31 19.93
N ASP A 239 1.67 0.83 19.69
CA ASP A 239 2.86 0.37 20.40
C ASP A 239 2.94 0.92 21.86
N THR A 240 2.00 1.79 22.25
CA THR A 240 1.96 2.46 23.56
C THR A 240 0.82 2.01 24.47
N GLY A 241 0.11 0.93 24.12
CA GLY A 241 -1.02 0.41 24.88
C GLY A 241 -0.80 -0.96 25.52
#